data_9c945e434ac1796ecdb93f66a7e11831
#
_entry.id   9c945e434ac1796ecdb93f66a7e11831
#
_cell.length_a   1.000
_cell.length_b   1.000
_cell.length_c   1.000
_cell.angle_alpha   90.00
_cell.angle_beta   90.00
_cell.angle_gamma   90.00
#
_symmetry.space_group_name_H-M   'P 1'
#
loop_
_entity.id
_entity.type
_entity.pdbx_description
1 polymer ?
#
loop_
_entity_poly.entity_id
_entity_poly.type
_entity_poly.pdbx_seq_one_letter_code
_entity_poly.pdbx_strand_id
1 'polypeptide(L)'
;MNRIVVTTEYLDMVVSLLREGTRDVPVPVKGVSMRPFLRDQDMAYLIPPEDSVNPGDILLFQRPDGRYILHRVHKRLPSGEYLMLGDSQQGTERIGTSQIRG
;
A
#
# COMPACT_ATOMS: atom_id res chain seq x y z
N MET A 1 -13.94 19.32 -12.78
CA MET A 1 -12.87 18.82 -11.90
C MET A 1 -12.15 17.67 -12.58
N ASN A 2 -10.85 17.80 -12.72
CA ASN A 2 -10.06 16.75 -13.36
C ASN A 2 -9.87 15.58 -12.39
N ARG A 3 -10.20 14.40 -12.85
CA ARG A 3 -9.96 13.19 -12.11
C ARG A 3 -8.54 12.69 -12.35
N ILE A 4 -7.81 12.39 -11.28
CA ILE A 4 -6.51 11.73 -11.39
C ILE A 4 -6.79 10.25 -11.61
N VAL A 5 -6.29 9.73 -12.74
CA VAL A 5 -6.41 8.30 -13.06
C VAL A 5 -5.10 7.63 -12.66
N VAL A 6 -5.20 6.66 -11.73
CA VAL A 6 -4.04 5.88 -11.29
C VAL A 6 -4.00 4.60 -12.12
N THR A 7 -3.00 4.47 -12.96
CA THR A 7 -2.78 3.28 -13.78
C THR A 7 -1.71 2.38 -13.17
N THR A 8 -1.67 1.13 -13.60
CA THR A 8 -0.60 0.20 -13.22
C THR A 8 0.77 0.75 -13.63
N GLU A 9 0.86 1.35 -14.81
CA GLU A 9 2.11 1.95 -15.30
C GLU A 9 2.59 3.08 -14.39
N TYR A 10 1.66 3.92 -13.88
CA TYR A 10 2.01 4.96 -12.93
C TYR A 10 2.56 4.37 -11.64
N LEU A 11 1.91 3.33 -11.11
CA LEU A 11 2.35 2.66 -9.89
C LEU A 11 3.66 1.92 -10.08
N ASP A 12 3.90 1.32 -11.24
CA ASP A 12 5.19 0.70 -11.56
C ASP A 12 6.31 1.76 -11.54
N MET A 13 6.06 2.95 -12.05
CA MET A 13 7.01 4.08 -11.98
C MET A 13 7.27 4.48 -10.53
N VAL A 14 6.21 4.60 -9.72
CA VAL A 14 6.33 4.93 -8.29
C VAL A 14 7.21 3.90 -7.58
N VAL A 15 6.98 2.61 -7.82
CA VAL A 15 7.76 1.53 -7.22
C VAL A 15 9.23 1.62 -7.62
N SER A 16 9.52 1.94 -8.88
CA SER A 16 10.90 2.16 -9.34
C SER A 16 11.59 3.28 -8.58
N LEU A 17 10.89 4.41 -8.37
CA LEU A 17 11.42 5.53 -7.58
C LEU A 17 11.70 5.12 -6.14
N LEU A 18 10.79 4.37 -5.52
CA LEU A 18 10.97 3.89 -4.15
C LEU A 18 12.17 2.94 -4.04
N ARG A 19 12.39 2.07 -5.03
CA ARG A 19 13.56 1.18 -5.08
C ARG A 19 14.87 1.95 -5.19
N GLU A 20 14.85 3.11 -5.83
CA GLU A 20 16.02 4.00 -5.92
C GLU A 20 16.27 4.79 -4.63
N GLY A 21 15.37 4.69 -3.65
CA GLY A 21 15.47 5.40 -2.38
C GLY A 21 14.74 6.73 -2.35
N THR A 22 13.98 7.08 -3.38
CA THR A 22 13.19 8.30 -3.40
C THR A 22 12.11 8.25 -2.31
N ARG A 23 11.96 9.35 -1.57
CA ARG A 23 11.02 9.42 -0.45
C ARG A 23 9.87 10.39 -0.80
N ASP A 24 8.77 10.24 -0.07
CA ASP A 24 7.59 11.10 -0.18
C ASP A 24 7.02 11.14 -1.61
N VAL A 25 6.97 9.96 -2.24
CA VAL A 25 6.42 9.81 -3.59
C VAL A 25 4.90 9.87 -3.50
N PRO A 26 4.24 10.84 -4.17
CA PRO A 26 2.79 11.00 -4.06
C PRO A 26 2.04 9.94 -4.86
N VAL A 27 1.01 9.37 -4.23
CA VAL A 27 0.10 8.42 -4.88
C VAL A 27 -1.33 8.78 -4.51
N PRO A 28 -2.23 9.01 -5.49
CA PRO A 28 -3.63 9.22 -5.19
C PRO A 28 -4.26 7.95 -4.63
N VAL A 29 -5.03 8.10 -3.55
CA VAL A 29 -5.78 6.99 -2.97
C VAL A 29 -7.01 6.71 -3.82
N LYS A 30 -7.25 5.44 -4.13
CA LYS A 30 -8.40 5.01 -4.91
C LYS A 30 -9.27 4.06 -4.09
N GLY A 31 -10.58 4.30 -4.11
CA GLY A 31 -11.54 3.44 -3.44
C GLY A 31 -11.80 3.85 -1.99
N VAL A 32 -12.45 2.95 -1.26
CA VAL A 32 -13.02 3.25 0.06
C VAL A 32 -12.50 2.33 1.16
N SER A 33 -11.61 1.39 0.85
CA SER A 33 -11.19 0.36 1.81
C SER A 33 -10.45 0.94 3.02
N MET A 34 -9.88 2.14 2.90
CA MET A 34 -9.14 2.79 3.99
C MET A 34 -9.93 3.92 4.67
N ARG A 35 -11.22 4.05 4.40
CA ARG A 35 -12.06 4.98 5.13
C ARG A 35 -12.18 4.56 6.60
N PRO A 36 -12.30 5.49 7.53
CA PRO A 36 -12.33 6.95 7.35
C PRO A 36 -10.96 7.59 7.27
N PHE A 37 -9.87 6.84 7.43
CA PHE A 37 -8.51 7.40 7.53
C PHE A 37 -8.04 7.98 6.18
N LEU A 38 -8.13 7.18 5.11
CA LEU A 38 -7.82 7.62 3.75
C LEU A 38 -9.09 7.56 2.91
N ARG A 39 -9.39 8.63 2.21
CA ARG A 39 -10.56 8.74 1.34
C ARG A 39 -10.14 8.70 -0.12
N ASP A 40 -11.08 8.33 -0.98
CA ASP A 40 -10.86 8.38 -2.43
C ASP A 40 -10.39 9.77 -2.84
N GLN A 41 -9.35 9.85 -3.67
CA GLN A 41 -8.70 11.07 -4.15
C GLN A 41 -7.79 11.77 -3.12
N ASP A 42 -7.69 11.28 -1.89
CA ASP A 42 -6.64 11.75 -0.97
C ASP A 42 -5.27 11.40 -1.53
N MET A 43 -4.26 12.16 -1.16
CA MET A 43 -2.89 11.91 -1.59
C MET A 43 -2.12 11.19 -0.47
N ALA A 44 -1.59 10.02 -0.77
CA ALA A 44 -0.65 9.32 0.11
C ALA A 44 0.78 9.58 -0.37
N TYR A 45 1.70 9.78 0.58
CA TYR A 45 3.11 9.98 0.27
C TYR A 45 3.89 8.77 0.73
N LEU A 46 4.44 8.02 -0.24
CA LEU A 46 5.10 6.75 0.04
C LEU A 46 6.60 6.94 0.27
N ILE A 47 7.14 6.12 1.15
CA ILE A 47 8.58 6.00 1.37
C ILE A 47 9.02 4.57 1.04
N PRO A 48 10.32 4.33 0.78
CA PRO A 48 10.80 2.97 0.56
C PRO A 48 10.43 2.05 1.72
N PRO A 49 10.17 0.75 1.46
CA PRO A 49 9.89 -0.19 2.53
C PRO A 49 11.02 -0.21 3.55
N GLU A 50 10.67 -0.19 4.84
CA GLU A 50 11.61 -0.29 5.92
C GLU A 50 11.75 -1.74 6.38
N ASP A 51 12.91 -2.08 7.00
CA ASP A 51 13.14 -3.43 7.51
C ASP A 51 12.19 -3.78 8.64
N SER A 52 11.74 -2.77 9.38
CA SER A 52 10.83 -2.95 10.51
C SER A 52 9.42 -2.53 10.12
N VAL A 53 8.55 -3.50 9.90
CA VAL A 53 7.11 -3.29 9.64
C VAL A 53 6.34 -3.71 10.87
N ASN A 54 5.49 -2.81 11.37
CA ASN A 54 4.76 -3.02 12.61
C ASN A 54 3.25 -2.96 12.38
N PRO A 55 2.45 -3.65 13.23
CA PRO A 55 1.00 -3.48 13.20
C PRO A 55 0.63 -1.98 13.30
N GLY A 56 -0.32 -1.58 12.48
CA GLY A 56 -0.74 -0.18 12.37
C GLY A 56 -0.13 0.57 11.19
N ASP A 57 0.98 0.08 10.63
CA ASP A 57 1.58 0.70 9.45
C ASP A 57 0.67 0.51 8.23
N ILE A 58 0.65 1.50 7.34
CA ILE A 58 -0.04 1.41 6.06
C ILE A 58 1.00 1.09 5.00
N LEU A 59 0.77 0.02 4.24
CA LEU A 59 1.70 -0.44 3.21
C LEU A 59 1.03 -0.44 1.84
N LEU A 60 1.84 -0.14 0.82
CA LEU A 60 1.53 -0.48 -0.56
C LEU A 60 2.11 -1.86 -0.84
N PHE A 61 1.26 -2.81 -1.25
CA PHE A 61 1.72 -4.14 -1.63
C PHE A 61 1.13 -4.54 -2.98
N GLN A 62 1.76 -5.51 -3.62
CA GLN A 62 1.35 -5.99 -4.93
C GLN A 62 0.87 -7.43 -4.80
N ARG A 63 -0.34 -7.70 -5.29
CA ARG A 63 -0.90 -9.05 -5.34
C ARG A 63 -0.23 -9.86 -6.44
N PRO A 64 -0.30 -11.21 -6.37
CA PRO A 64 0.27 -12.06 -7.43
C PRO A 64 -0.28 -11.77 -8.83
N ASP A 65 -1.51 -11.25 -8.94
CA ASP A 65 -2.11 -10.86 -10.21
C ASP A 65 -1.62 -9.49 -10.73
N GLY A 66 -0.70 -8.83 -10.02
CA GLY A 66 -0.12 -7.55 -10.40
C GLY A 66 -0.83 -6.32 -9.82
N ARG A 67 -1.98 -6.48 -9.18
CA ARG A 67 -2.71 -5.34 -8.62
C ARG A 67 -2.03 -4.78 -7.39
N TYR A 68 -2.01 -3.46 -7.28
CA TYR A 68 -1.47 -2.74 -6.12
C TYR A 68 -2.59 -2.39 -5.14
N ILE A 69 -2.33 -2.62 -3.87
CA ILE A 69 -3.28 -2.40 -2.78
C ILE A 69 -2.61 -1.59 -1.68
N LEU A 70 -3.35 -0.64 -1.11
CA LEU A 70 -2.93 0.16 0.03
C LEU A 70 -3.82 -0.20 1.22
N HIS A 71 -3.27 -0.93 2.20
CA HIS A 71 -4.00 -1.36 3.40
C HIS A 71 -3.11 -1.25 4.63
N ARG A 72 -3.72 -1.47 5.80
CA ARG A 72 -3.04 -1.38 7.10
C ARG A 72 -2.59 -2.77 7.56
N VAL A 73 -1.40 -2.85 8.14
CA VAL A 73 -0.93 -4.06 8.79
C VAL A 73 -1.78 -4.32 10.04
N HIS A 74 -2.50 -5.44 10.04
CA HIS A 74 -3.31 -5.86 11.18
C HIS A 74 -2.47 -6.68 12.16
N LYS A 75 -1.69 -7.62 11.66
CA LYS A 75 -0.93 -8.54 12.49
C LYS A 75 0.29 -9.07 11.74
N ARG A 76 1.40 -9.24 12.47
CA ARG A 76 2.58 -9.95 12.00
C ARG A 76 2.45 -11.42 12.41
N LEU A 77 2.69 -12.32 11.47
CA LEU A 77 2.62 -13.76 11.71
C LEU A 77 4.00 -14.32 12.09
N PRO A 78 4.04 -15.44 12.86
CA PRO A 78 5.31 -16.08 13.20
C PRO A 78 6.15 -16.50 11.99
N SER A 79 5.50 -16.75 10.85
CA SER A 79 6.18 -17.07 9.58
C SER A 79 6.95 -15.91 8.96
N GLY A 80 6.75 -14.68 9.46
CA GLY A 80 7.27 -13.46 8.86
C GLY A 80 6.33 -12.82 7.84
N GLU A 81 5.19 -13.44 7.56
CA GLU A 81 4.14 -12.87 6.74
C GLU A 81 3.29 -11.89 7.55
N TYR A 82 2.46 -11.11 6.84
CA TYR A 82 1.60 -10.12 7.46
C TYR A 82 0.15 -10.34 7.06
N LEU A 83 -0.78 -10.07 7.99
CA LEU A 83 -2.20 -9.97 7.69
C LEU A 83 -2.53 -8.49 7.48
N MET A 84 -3.08 -8.19 6.32
CA MET A 84 -3.45 -6.84 5.91
C MET A 84 -4.95 -6.65 6.00
N LEU A 85 -5.38 -5.44 6.38
CA LEU A 85 -6.79 -5.09 6.54
C LEU A 85 -7.02 -3.66 6.07
N GLY A 86 -7.99 -3.47 5.19
CA GLY A 86 -8.49 -2.12 4.87
C GLY A 86 -9.32 -1.59 6.04
N ASP A 87 -9.15 -0.32 6.41
CA ASP A 87 -9.80 0.26 7.61
C ASP A 87 -11.32 0.14 7.57
N SER A 88 -11.93 0.08 6.40
CA SER A 88 -13.38 -0.09 6.23
C SER A 88 -13.81 -1.52 5.91
N GLN A 89 -12.88 -2.48 5.95
CA GLN A 89 -13.14 -3.87 5.59
C GLN A 89 -13.06 -4.79 6.79
N GLN A 90 -13.70 -5.96 6.70
CA GLN A 90 -13.73 -6.95 7.79
C GLN A 90 -12.79 -8.13 7.54
N GLY A 91 -12.49 -8.44 6.29
CA GLY A 91 -11.61 -9.56 5.94
C GLY A 91 -10.15 -9.17 5.89
N THR A 92 -9.27 -10.09 6.28
CA THR A 92 -7.82 -9.90 6.18
C THR A 92 -7.25 -10.59 4.95
N GLU A 93 -6.09 -10.10 4.50
CA GLU A 93 -5.34 -10.69 3.39
C GLU A 93 -3.91 -10.96 3.86
N ARG A 94 -3.40 -12.17 3.60
CA ARG A 94 -2.03 -12.55 3.95
C ARG A 94 -1.08 -12.15 2.84
N ILE A 95 0.01 -11.48 3.19
CA ILE A 95 1.07 -11.13 2.24
C ILE A 95 2.44 -11.51 2.77
N GLY A 96 3.39 -11.79 1.86
CA GLY A 96 4.80 -11.98 2.19
C GLY A 96 5.58 -10.68 2.03
N THR A 97 6.78 -10.64 2.60
CA THR A 97 7.66 -9.45 2.51
C THR A 97 8.01 -9.10 1.08
N SER A 98 8.11 -10.09 0.20
CA SER A 98 8.42 -9.86 -1.23
C SER A 98 7.33 -9.08 -1.97
N GLN A 99 6.13 -8.96 -1.40
CA GLN A 99 5.02 -8.24 -2.00
C GLN A 99 4.98 -6.75 -1.59
N ILE A 100 5.74 -6.35 -0.58
CA ILE A 100 5.73 -4.98 -0.06
C ILE A 100 6.49 -4.06 -1.01
N ARG A 101 5.87 -2.94 -1.38
CA ARG A 101 6.44 -1.97 -2.32
C ARG A 101 6.68 -0.59 -1.70
N GLY A 102 5.97 -0.27 -0.65
CA GLY A 102 6.15 1.02 0.00
C GLY A 102 5.44 1.19 1.33
#